data_932a705ad8a2b721d317678d26bdbbae
#
_entry.id   932a705ad8a2b721d317678d26bdbbae
#
_cell.length_a   1.000
_cell.length_b   1.000
_cell.length_c   1.000
_cell.angle_alpha   90.00
_cell.angle_beta   90.00
_cell.angle_gamma   90.00
#
_symmetry.space_group_name_H-M   'P 1'
#
loop_
_entity.id
_entity.type
_entity.pdbx_description
1 polymer ?
#
loop_
_entity_poly.entity_id
_entity_poly.type
_entity_poly.pdbx_seq_one_letter_code
_entity_poly.pdbx_strand_id
1 'polypeptide(L)'
;DYAGSTIRQAYITMGTMFKAAKMNDLIAKHPMDGVRFTKPVRATDDIKFLTRDEQRVFLETAKRSRNYNQYALILETGLRTGEMIGLTWDATDFEKRTLTVNKTLEFRHGEQCWRAGPPKTQHSYRTIPLTDRAYEILKGIWDSRPEQKESPTLDKTLEYIDRRTGVSSRLVMRDLVFINWRTGEPAK
;
A
#
# COMPACT_ATOMS: atom_id res chain seq x y z
N ASP A 1 11.39 18.54 -20.20
CA ASP A 1 12.11 18.67 -18.92
C ASP A 1 11.65 17.57 -17.95
N TYR A 2 12.60 16.97 -17.24
CA TYR A 2 12.30 15.94 -16.25
C TYR A 2 12.06 16.56 -14.87
N ALA A 3 11.17 15.93 -14.08
CA ALA A 3 10.96 16.33 -12.69
C ALA A 3 12.27 16.19 -11.87
N GLY A 4 12.51 17.11 -10.93
CA GLY A 4 13.72 17.09 -10.09
C GLY A 4 13.92 15.79 -9.31
N SER A 5 12.82 15.08 -8.96
CA SER A 5 12.87 13.75 -8.36
C SER A 5 13.43 12.68 -9.30
N THR A 6 13.08 12.74 -10.58
CA THR A 6 13.59 11.84 -11.63
C THR A 6 15.09 12.05 -11.85
N ILE A 7 15.51 13.31 -11.94
CA ILE A 7 16.94 13.65 -12.08
C ILE A 7 17.72 13.18 -10.85
N ARG A 8 17.17 13.37 -9.64
CA ARG A 8 17.79 12.88 -8.41
C ARG A 8 17.93 11.35 -8.41
N GLN A 9 16.93 10.63 -8.88
CA GLN A 9 16.98 9.16 -8.94
C GLN A 9 18.05 8.70 -9.92
N ALA A 10 18.14 9.32 -11.10
CA ALA A 10 19.21 9.05 -12.06
C ALA A 10 20.61 9.31 -11.48
N TYR A 11 20.78 10.45 -10.78
CA TYR A 11 22.04 10.78 -10.10
C TYR A 11 22.45 9.72 -9.07
N ILE A 12 21.52 9.29 -8.21
CA ILE A 12 21.77 8.25 -7.19
C ILE A 12 22.12 6.91 -7.85
N THR A 13 21.38 6.52 -8.88
CA THR A 13 21.60 5.25 -9.60
C THR A 13 22.97 5.22 -10.27
N MET A 14 23.33 6.28 -11.00
CA MET A 14 24.65 6.40 -11.64
C MET A 14 25.76 6.41 -10.60
N GLY A 15 25.60 7.14 -9.50
CA GLY A 15 26.59 7.17 -8.41
C GLY A 15 26.83 5.77 -7.82
N THR A 16 25.77 4.99 -7.59
CA THR A 16 25.87 3.62 -7.09
C THR A 16 26.55 2.69 -8.10
N MET A 17 26.20 2.82 -9.38
CA MET A 17 26.79 2.04 -10.48
C MET A 17 28.30 2.29 -10.60
N PHE A 18 28.71 3.56 -10.66
CA PHE A 18 30.13 3.92 -10.78
C PHE A 18 30.93 3.58 -9.51
N LYS A 19 30.31 3.67 -8.33
CA LYS A 19 30.94 3.21 -7.10
C LYS A 19 31.22 1.70 -7.15
N ALA A 20 30.27 0.89 -7.61
CA ALA A 20 30.46 -0.54 -7.80
C ALA A 20 31.55 -0.85 -8.83
N ALA A 21 31.55 -0.13 -9.97
CA ALA A 21 32.57 -0.29 -11.00
C ALA A 21 34.00 0.02 -10.49
N LYS A 22 34.15 1.09 -9.67
CA LYS A 22 35.42 1.41 -9.04
C LYS A 22 35.84 0.35 -8.01
N MET A 23 34.91 -0.16 -7.20
CA MET A 23 35.20 -1.23 -6.23
C MET A 23 35.62 -2.55 -6.85
N ASN A 24 35.23 -2.78 -8.11
CA ASN A 24 35.61 -3.96 -8.86
C ASN A 24 36.76 -3.69 -9.87
N ASP A 25 37.50 -2.60 -9.70
CA ASP A 25 38.65 -2.18 -10.53
C ASP A 25 38.35 -2.04 -12.01
N LEU A 26 37.06 -1.88 -12.38
CA LEU A 26 36.64 -1.66 -13.78
C LEU A 26 36.94 -0.23 -14.25
N ILE A 27 37.04 0.73 -13.33
CA ILE A 27 37.37 2.13 -13.58
C ILE A 27 38.36 2.66 -12.53
N ALA A 28 39.35 3.42 -12.93
CA ALA A 28 40.33 3.99 -11.99
C ALA A 28 39.77 5.16 -11.17
N LYS A 29 38.90 5.97 -11.77
CA LYS A 29 38.29 7.15 -11.11
C LYS A 29 36.77 7.08 -11.21
N HIS A 30 36.10 7.62 -10.20
CA HIS A 30 34.65 7.70 -10.18
C HIS A 30 34.19 8.89 -11.05
N PRO A 31 33.47 8.68 -12.18
CA PRO A 31 33.13 9.76 -13.12
C PRO A 31 32.26 10.87 -12.53
N MET A 32 31.59 10.61 -11.40
CA MET A 32 30.77 11.62 -10.73
C MET A 32 31.51 12.32 -9.57
N ASP A 33 32.81 12.09 -9.38
CA ASP A 33 33.58 12.84 -8.42
C ASP A 33 33.60 14.33 -8.82
N GLY A 34 33.12 15.17 -7.89
CA GLY A 34 32.94 16.62 -8.15
C GLY A 34 31.59 17.02 -8.76
N VAL A 35 30.78 16.08 -9.23
CA VAL A 35 29.43 16.38 -9.71
C VAL A 35 28.51 16.60 -8.50
N ARG A 36 27.95 17.82 -8.37
CA ARG A 36 27.04 18.17 -7.30
C ARG A 36 25.61 18.15 -7.83
N PHE A 37 24.75 17.40 -7.18
CA PHE A 37 23.31 17.48 -7.40
C PHE A 37 22.72 18.60 -6.53
N THR A 38 22.35 19.70 -7.15
CA THR A 38 21.62 20.76 -6.46
C THR A 38 20.16 20.35 -6.34
N LYS A 39 19.74 20.04 -5.10
CA LYS A 39 18.35 19.74 -4.82
C LYS A 39 17.50 20.96 -5.18
N PRO A 40 16.53 20.85 -6.10
CA PRO A 40 15.61 21.95 -6.33
C PRO A 40 14.92 22.32 -5.01
N VAL A 41 14.92 23.61 -4.70
CA VAL A 41 14.19 24.14 -3.54
C VAL A 41 12.72 23.84 -3.79
N ARG A 42 12.14 22.93 -3.02
CA ARG A 42 10.69 22.76 -3.01
C ARG A 42 10.10 23.99 -2.31
N ALA A 43 9.19 24.68 -2.99
CA ALA A 43 8.31 25.59 -2.28
C ALA A 43 7.60 24.80 -1.17
N THR A 44 7.50 25.39 0.02
CA THR A 44 6.84 24.77 1.18
C THR A 44 5.37 24.41 0.91
N ASP A 45 4.78 24.98 -0.14
CA ASP A 45 3.41 24.78 -0.58
C ASP A 45 3.16 23.48 -1.38
N ASP A 46 4.20 22.67 -1.63
CA ASP A 46 4.09 21.40 -2.40
C ASP A 46 3.53 20.22 -1.58
N ILE A 47 3.24 20.39 -0.30
CA ILE A 47 2.61 19.34 0.52
C ILE A 47 1.11 19.37 0.27
N LYS A 48 0.65 18.49 -0.61
CA LYS A 48 -0.78 18.32 -0.92
C LYS A 48 -1.42 17.45 0.16
N PHE A 49 -2.20 18.07 1.01
CA PHE A 49 -3.06 17.39 1.96
C PHE A 49 -4.48 17.99 1.86
N LEU A 50 -5.47 17.20 2.19
CA LEU A 50 -6.84 17.69 2.26
C LEU A 50 -7.07 18.34 3.62
N THR A 51 -7.53 19.58 3.63
CA THR A 51 -8.07 20.22 4.84
C THR A 51 -9.32 19.47 5.33
N ARG A 52 -9.76 19.73 6.55
CA ARG A 52 -10.98 19.06 7.10
C ARG A 52 -12.22 19.33 6.25
N ASP A 53 -12.35 20.54 5.72
CA ASP A 53 -13.50 20.92 4.87
C ASP A 53 -13.41 20.23 3.51
N GLU A 54 -12.22 20.16 2.90
CA GLU A 54 -12.01 19.41 1.68
C GLU A 54 -12.25 17.90 1.85
N GLN A 55 -11.84 17.32 2.99
CA GLN A 55 -12.15 15.91 3.32
C GLN A 55 -13.65 15.67 3.41
N ARG A 56 -14.39 16.61 4.03
CA ARG A 56 -15.85 16.53 4.12
C ARG A 56 -16.49 16.57 2.74
N VAL A 57 -16.13 17.55 1.91
CA VAL A 57 -16.63 17.67 0.53
C VAL A 57 -16.28 16.42 -0.31
N PHE A 58 -15.04 15.95 -0.19
CA PHE A 58 -14.59 14.73 -0.86
C PHE A 58 -15.45 13.52 -0.47
N LEU A 59 -15.66 13.30 0.82
CA LEU A 59 -16.45 12.16 1.30
C LEU A 59 -17.93 12.26 0.91
N GLU A 60 -18.53 13.47 0.93
CA GLU A 60 -19.91 13.66 0.45
C GLU A 60 -20.03 13.31 -1.04
N THR A 61 -19.07 13.73 -1.85
CA THR A 61 -19.03 13.40 -3.28
C THR A 61 -18.80 11.89 -3.48
N ALA A 62 -17.90 11.30 -2.69
CA ALA A 62 -17.54 9.88 -2.76
C ALA A 62 -18.68 8.93 -2.36
N LYS A 63 -19.72 9.39 -1.64
CA LYS A 63 -20.92 8.59 -1.30
C LYS A 63 -21.58 7.95 -2.53
N ARG A 64 -21.43 8.56 -3.71
CA ARG A 64 -21.94 8.05 -4.99
C ARG A 64 -21.04 6.97 -5.60
N SER A 65 -19.85 6.77 -5.06
CA SER A 65 -18.89 5.79 -5.54
C SER A 65 -19.04 4.46 -4.80
N ARG A 66 -18.90 3.36 -5.52
CA ARG A 66 -18.78 2.02 -4.93
C ARG A 66 -17.54 1.87 -4.03
N ASN A 67 -16.57 2.76 -4.16
CA ASN A 67 -15.32 2.75 -3.39
C ASN A 67 -15.39 3.67 -2.15
N TYR A 68 -16.56 4.16 -1.78
CA TYR A 68 -16.74 5.06 -0.63
C TYR A 68 -16.12 4.52 0.67
N ASN A 69 -16.39 3.26 0.99
CA ASN A 69 -15.88 2.63 2.21
C ASN A 69 -14.35 2.57 2.25
N GLN A 70 -13.70 2.36 1.09
CA GLN A 70 -12.25 2.39 0.96
C GLN A 70 -11.69 3.78 1.25
N TYR A 71 -12.26 4.83 0.64
CA TYR A 71 -11.83 6.20 0.86
C TYR A 71 -12.03 6.64 2.31
N ALA A 72 -13.19 6.33 2.87
CA ALA A 72 -13.49 6.67 4.26
C ALA A 72 -12.55 5.94 5.23
N LEU A 73 -12.32 4.64 5.03
CA LEU A 73 -11.41 3.88 5.88
C LEU A 73 -9.97 4.38 5.81
N ILE A 74 -9.46 4.73 4.61
CA ILE A 74 -8.10 5.29 4.46
C ILE A 74 -7.97 6.61 5.22
N LEU A 75 -8.96 7.49 5.14
CA LEU A 75 -8.93 8.78 5.86
C LEU A 75 -8.97 8.61 7.38
N GLU A 76 -9.69 7.60 7.89
CA GLU A 76 -9.77 7.31 9.34
C GLU A 76 -8.52 6.61 9.89
N THR A 77 -7.85 5.79 9.07
CA THR A 77 -6.80 4.88 9.54
C THR A 77 -5.40 5.23 9.05
N GLY A 78 -5.27 6.06 8.02
CA GLY A 78 -3.99 6.35 7.38
C GLY A 78 -3.33 5.14 6.71
N LEU A 79 -4.11 4.14 6.31
CA LEU A 79 -3.61 2.98 5.56
C LEU A 79 -3.04 3.42 4.20
N ARG A 80 -1.92 2.83 3.80
CA ARG A 80 -1.46 2.93 2.42
C ARG A 80 -2.37 2.12 1.49
N THR A 81 -2.46 2.51 0.23
CA THR A 81 -3.32 1.79 -0.75
C THR A 81 -3.07 0.28 -0.77
N GLY A 82 -1.80 -0.15 -0.81
CA GLY A 82 -1.48 -1.59 -0.79
C GLY A 82 -1.83 -2.28 0.53
N GLU A 83 -1.76 -1.58 1.67
CA GLU A 83 -2.19 -2.08 2.98
C GLU A 83 -3.71 -2.22 3.03
N MET A 84 -4.45 -1.25 2.49
CA MET A 84 -5.90 -1.27 2.42
C MET A 84 -6.42 -2.39 1.50
N ILE A 85 -5.85 -2.52 0.29
CA ILE A 85 -6.24 -3.58 -0.65
C ILE A 85 -5.89 -4.97 -0.09
N GLY A 86 -4.76 -5.09 0.62
CA GLY A 86 -4.30 -6.33 1.25
C GLY A 86 -4.90 -6.60 2.63
N LEU A 87 -5.85 -5.78 3.09
CA LEU A 87 -6.48 -5.95 4.39
C LEU A 87 -7.38 -7.19 4.39
N THR A 88 -7.16 -8.06 5.37
CA THR A 88 -7.92 -9.29 5.55
C THR A 88 -8.64 -9.30 6.89
N TRP A 89 -9.68 -10.12 7.00
CA TRP A 89 -10.52 -10.15 8.20
C TRP A 89 -9.77 -10.63 9.45
N ASP A 90 -8.78 -11.50 9.32
CA ASP A 90 -7.91 -11.94 10.43
C ASP A 90 -7.07 -10.80 11.03
N ALA A 91 -6.91 -9.71 10.31
CA ALA A 91 -6.20 -8.52 10.76
C ALA A 91 -7.11 -7.49 11.48
N THR A 92 -8.43 -7.76 11.59
CA THR A 92 -9.41 -6.89 12.23
C THR A 92 -9.95 -7.55 13.50
N ASP A 93 -9.73 -6.93 14.64
CA ASP A 93 -10.26 -7.37 15.93
C ASP A 93 -11.40 -6.43 16.34
N PHE A 94 -12.64 -6.91 16.19
CA PHE A 94 -13.85 -6.16 16.52
C PHE A 94 -14.05 -5.99 18.02
N GLU A 95 -13.59 -6.93 18.85
CA GLU A 95 -13.72 -6.85 20.30
C GLU A 95 -12.78 -5.79 20.86
N LYS A 96 -11.51 -5.81 20.45
CA LYS A 96 -10.51 -4.81 20.83
C LYS A 96 -10.61 -3.52 20.04
N ARG A 97 -11.46 -3.49 19.00
CA ARG A 97 -11.60 -2.36 18.08
C ARG A 97 -10.25 -1.93 17.49
N THR A 98 -9.52 -2.88 16.95
CA THR A 98 -8.19 -2.63 16.36
C THR A 98 -8.05 -3.28 14.99
N LEU A 99 -7.14 -2.71 14.20
CA LEU A 99 -6.75 -3.20 12.89
C LEU A 99 -5.23 -3.33 12.86
N THR A 100 -4.72 -4.49 12.44
CA THR A 100 -3.29 -4.77 12.37
C THR A 100 -2.78 -4.75 10.93
N VAL A 101 -1.81 -3.89 10.65
CA VAL A 101 -1.13 -3.85 9.35
C VAL A 101 0.02 -4.85 9.38
N ASN A 102 -0.13 -5.97 8.68
CA ASN A 102 0.84 -7.07 8.63
C ASN A 102 1.12 -7.58 7.22
N LYS A 103 0.39 -7.12 6.21
CA LYS A 103 0.55 -7.52 4.81
C LYS A 103 0.15 -6.41 3.85
N THR A 104 0.55 -6.55 2.59
CA THR A 104 0.20 -5.65 1.50
C THR A 104 -0.18 -6.46 0.27
N LEU A 105 -1.00 -5.89 -0.59
CA LEU A 105 -1.36 -6.45 -1.89
C LEU A 105 -1.19 -5.39 -2.97
N GLU A 106 -0.54 -5.74 -4.07
CA GLU A 106 -0.31 -4.85 -5.21
C GLU A 106 -0.58 -5.58 -6.53
N PHE A 107 -1.07 -4.85 -7.51
CA PHE A 107 -1.20 -5.37 -8.87
C PHE A 107 0.05 -5.03 -9.69
N ARG A 108 0.70 -6.05 -10.22
CA ARG A 108 1.88 -5.93 -11.08
C ARG A 108 1.44 -5.82 -12.54
N HIS A 109 1.36 -4.60 -13.07
CA HIS A 109 0.92 -4.35 -14.43
C HIS A 109 1.77 -5.06 -15.50
N GLY A 110 3.08 -5.17 -15.31
CA GLY A 110 3.98 -5.88 -16.25
C GLY A 110 3.75 -7.39 -16.27
N GLU A 111 3.37 -7.98 -15.15
CA GLU A 111 3.14 -9.42 -14.98
C GLU A 111 1.65 -9.79 -15.02
N GLN A 112 0.76 -8.77 -15.10
CA GLN A 112 -0.71 -8.91 -15.06
C GLN A 112 -1.20 -9.79 -13.90
N CYS A 113 -0.56 -9.69 -12.72
CA CYS A 113 -0.89 -10.50 -11.56
C CYS A 113 -0.92 -9.70 -10.26
N TRP A 114 -1.61 -10.25 -9.29
CA TRP A 114 -1.60 -9.77 -7.91
C TRP A 114 -0.42 -10.39 -7.16
N ARG A 115 0.27 -9.57 -6.37
CA ARG A 115 1.37 -9.99 -5.52
C ARG A 115 1.12 -9.58 -4.08
N ALA A 116 1.04 -10.56 -3.19
CA ALA A 116 1.05 -10.33 -1.75
C ALA A 116 2.48 -10.13 -1.25
N GLY A 117 2.64 -9.39 -0.18
CA GLY A 117 3.93 -9.18 0.45
C GLY A 117 3.84 -8.61 1.85
N PRO A 118 4.96 -8.60 2.58
CA PRO A 118 5.03 -7.94 3.87
C PRO A 118 5.00 -6.40 3.70
N PRO A 119 4.68 -5.64 4.74
CA PRO A 119 4.85 -4.20 4.74
C PRO A 119 6.29 -3.79 4.38
N LYS A 120 6.45 -2.61 3.76
CA LYS A 120 7.72 -2.14 3.17
C LYS A 120 8.90 -2.15 4.14
N THR A 121 8.66 -1.87 5.43
CA THR A 121 9.67 -1.85 6.49
C THR A 121 9.14 -2.52 7.74
N GLN A 122 10.02 -2.90 8.68
CA GLN A 122 9.59 -3.44 9.98
C GLN A 122 8.73 -2.45 10.77
N HIS A 123 9.00 -1.16 10.70
CA HIS A 123 8.20 -0.11 11.34
C HIS A 123 6.81 0.08 10.70
N SER A 124 6.57 -0.51 9.55
CA SER A 124 5.25 -0.45 8.91
C SER A 124 4.25 -1.44 9.52
N TYR A 125 4.74 -2.44 10.26
CA TYR A 125 3.87 -3.31 11.07
C TYR A 125 3.35 -2.51 12.26
N ARG A 126 2.06 -2.34 12.33
CA ARG A 126 1.42 -1.55 13.38
C ARG A 126 0.00 -2.00 13.63
N THR A 127 -0.48 -1.76 14.85
CA THR A 127 -1.89 -1.91 15.21
C THR A 127 -2.48 -0.51 15.35
N ILE A 128 -3.62 -0.30 14.71
CA ILE A 128 -4.34 0.97 14.65
C ILE A 128 -5.62 0.82 15.45
N PRO A 129 -5.91 1.67 16.45
CA PRO A 129 -7.22 1.70 17.07
C PRO A 129 -8.26 2.20 16.06
N LEU A 130 -9.42 1.56 16.02
CA LEU A 130 -10.51 1.96 15.14
C LEU A 130 -11.32 3.08 15.76
N THR A 131 -11.51 4.16 15.00
CA THR A 131 -12.53 5.16 15.30
C THR A 131 -13.94 4.53 15.19
N ASP A 132 -14.96 5.15 15.77
CA ASP A 132 -16.33 4.66 15.65
C ASP A 132 -16.73 4.49 14.18
N ARG A 133 -16.38 5.47 13.35
CA ARG A 133 -16.66 5.43 11.92
C ARG A 133 -15.92 4.30 11.18
N ALA A 134 -14.64 4.09 11.47
CA ALA A 134 -13.88 3.00 10.88
C ALA A 134 -14.45 1.63 11.30
N TYR A 135 -14.85 1.50 12.57
CA TYR A 135 -15.52 0.31 13.09
C TYR A 135 -16.85 0.04 12.36
N GLU A 136 -17.72 1.05 12.24
CA GLU A 136 -19.01 0.92 11.55
C GLU A 136 -18.84 0.54 10.07
N ILE A 137 -17.86 1.12 9.37
CA ILE A 137 -17.55 0.76 8.00
C ILE A 137 -17.17 -0.72 7.89
N LEU A 138 -16.23 -1.17 8.71
CA LEU A 138 -15.76 -2.56 8.68
C LEU A 138 -16.87 -3.53 9.10
N LYS A 139 -17.64 -3.18 10.12
CA LYS A 139 -18.76 -3.99 10.59
C LYS A 139 -19.85 -4.10 9.53
N GLY A 140 -20.21 -2.99 8.88
CA GLY A 140 -21.18 -2.99 7.78
C GLY A 140 -20.75 -3.84 6.59
N ILE A 141 -19.44 -3.83 6.24
CA ILE A 141 -18.92 -4.71 5.19
C ILE A 141 -18.98 -6.17 5.64
N TRP A 142 -18.60 -6.44 6.90
CA TRP A 142 -18.65 -7.79 7.46
C TRP A 142 -20.06 -8.37 7.43
N ASP A 143 -21.05 -7.61 7.89
CA ASP A 143 -22.45 -8.06 8.00
C ASP A 143 -23.12 -8.20 6.62
N SER A 144 -22.69 -7.44 5.63
CA SER A 144 -23.20 -7.49 4.25
C SER A 144 -22.48 -8.49 3.34
N ARG A 145 -21.51 -9.27 3.87
CA ARG A 145 -20.83 -10.30 3.08
C ARG A 145 -21.82 -11.35 2.58
N PRO A 146 -21.75 -11.74 1.30
CA PRO A 146 -22.54 -12.86 0.82
C PRO A 146 -22.08 -14.16 1.53
N GLU A 147 -22.99 -15.13 1.63
CA GLU A 147 -22.62 -16.48 2.03
C GLU A 147 -21.46 -16.99 1.17
N GLN A 148 -20.49 -17.64 1.84
CA GLN A 148 -19.30 -18.12 1.16
C GLN A 148 -19.68 -19.18 0.13
N LYS A 149 -19.56 -18.81 -1.15
CA LYS A 149 -19.65 -19.76 -2.26
C LYS A 149 -18.27 -20.24 -2.64
N GLU A 150 -18.14 -21.51 -2.99
CA GLU A 150 -16.94 -22.03 -3.59
C GLU A 150 -16.67 -21.33 -4.93
N SER A 151 -15.45 -20.83 -5.09
CA SER A 151 -15.03 -20.14 -6.30
C SER A 151 -13.52 -20.27 -6.46
N PRO A 152 -13.02 -20.83 -7.57
CA PRO A 152 -11.57 -20.96 -7.80
C PRO A 152 -10.83 -19.64 -7.72
N THR A 153 -11.49 -18.53 -8.06
CA THR A 153 -10.87 -17.18 -7.97
C THR A 153 -10.79 -16.69 -6.52
N LEU A 154 -11.84 -16.92 -5.74
CA LEU A 154 -11.88 -16.54 -4.32
C LEU A 154 -10.94 -17.41 -3.48
N ASP A 155 -10.75 -18.69 -3.85
CA ASP A 155 -9.90 -19.65 -3.16
C ASP A 155 -8.42 -19.51 -3.54
N LYS A 156 -8.10 -18.64 -4.49
CA LYS A 156 -6.72 -18.36 -4.87
C LYS A 156 -5.91 -17.86 -3.67
N THR A 157 -4.77 -18.50 -3.48
CA THR A 157 -3.83 -18.17 -2.41
C THR A 157 -2.57 -17.55 -3.00
N LEU A 158 -2.08 -16.47 -2.38
CA LEU A 158 -0.84 -15.81 -2.70
C LEU A 158 0.15 -16.02 -1.54
N GLU A 159 1.31 -16.57 -1.83
CA GLU A 159 2.37 -16.79 -0.84
C GLU A 159 3.34 -15.62 -0.81
N TYR A 160 3.89 -15.35 0.37
CA TYR A 160 4.93 -14.35 0.58
C TYR A 160 5.74 -14.68 1.84
N ILE A 161 6.95 -14.11 1.95
CA ILE A 161 7.77 -14.21 3.16
C ILE A 161 7.45 -13.04 4.09
N ASP A 162 6.99 -13.32 5.30
CA ASP A 162 6.82 -12.31 6.34
C ASP A 162 8.18 -11.75 6.76
N ARG A 163 8.35 -10.44 6.71
CA ARG A 163 9.63 -9.78 6.96
C ARG A 163 10.04 -9.80 8.44
N ARG A 164 9.09 -9.91 9.35
CA ARG A 164 9.36 -9.96 10.79
C ARG A 164 9.85 -11.30 11.26
N THR A 165 9.20 -12.34 10.74
CA THR A 165 9.41 -13.71 11.20
C THR A 165 10.34 -14.51 10.27
N GLY A 166 10.51 -14.07 9.02
CA GLY A 166 11.19 -14.84 7.97
C GLY A 166 10.42 -16.08 7.50
N VAL A 167 9.21 -16.28 8.00
CA VAL A 167 8.39 -17.47 7.72
C VAL A 167 7.51 -17.22 6.49
N SER A 168 7.28 -18.31 5.72
CA SER A 168 6.31 -18.28 4.63
C SER A 168 4.91 -18.03 5.20
N SER A 169 4.22 -17.07 4.62
CA SER A 169 2.87 -16.67 4.96
C SER A 169 2.01 -16.63 3.71
N ARG A 170 0.70 -16.70 3.87
CA ARG A 170 -0.24 -16.75 2.75
C ARG A 170 -1.37 -15.76 2.94
N LEU A 171 -1.88 -15.25 1.81
CA LEU A 171 -3.09 -14.46 1.72
C LEU A 171 -4.07 -15.20 0.83
N VAL A 172 -5.25 -15.50 1.36
CA VAL A 172 -6.35 -16.10 0.59
C VAL A 172 -7.27 -14.97 0.12
N MET A 173 -7.64 -14.96 -1.15
CA MET A 173 -8.39 -13.84 -1.74
C MET A 173 -9.75 -13.61 -1.07
N ARG A 174 -10.44 -14.69 -0.68
CA ARG A 174 -11.75 -14.58 0.01
C ARG A 174 -11.68 -13.89 1.37
N ASP A 175 -10.50 -13.85 1.99
CA ASP A 175 -10.31 -13.24 3.30
C ASP A 175 -10.14 -11.72 3.22
N LEU A 176 -10.02 -11.17 2.01
CA LEU A 176 -9.91 -9.73 1.80
C LEU A 176 -11.19 -9.00 2.24
N VAL A 177 -10.98 -7.87 2.93
CA VAL A 177 -12.08 -6.96 3.30
C VAL A 177 -12.70 -6.33 2.06
N PHE A 178 -11.86 -5.87 1.14
CA PHE A 178 -12.27 -5.21 -0.09
C PHE A 178 -12.12 -6.12 -1.30
N ILE A 179 -13.10 -6.96 -1.52
CA ILE A 179 -13.14 -7.89 -2.64
C ILE A 179 -14.43 -7.75 -3.44
N ASN A 180 -14.33 -7.88 -4.74
CA ASN A 180 -15.49 -8.00 -5.61
C ASN A 180 -15.95 -9.47 -5.64
N TRP A 181 -16.97 -9.79 -4.89
CA TRP A 181 -17.50 -11.16 -4.74
C TRP A 181 -17.97 -11.80 -6.06
N ARG A 182 -18.28 -10.99 -7.07
CA ARG A 182 -18.70 -11.51 -8.39
C ARG A 182 -17.50 -11.97 -9.22
N THR A 183 -16.39 -11.24 -9.18
CA THR A 183 -15.21 -11.52 -10.01
C THR A 183 -14.11 -12.25 -9.23
N GLY A 184 -14.14 -12.23 -7.89
CA GLY A 184 -13.06 -12.70 -7.03
C GLY A 184 -11.81 -11.81 -7.05
N GLU A 185 -11.90 -10.61 -7.67
CA GLU A 185 -10.79 -9.68 -7.77
C GLU A 185 -10.81 -8.69 -6.59
N PRO A 186 -9.65 -8.28 -6.08
CA PRO A 186 -9.56 -7.18 -5.13
C PRO A 186 -10.24 -5.94 -5.69
N ALA A 187 -10.96 -5.20 -4.87
CA ALA A 187 -11.57 -3.95 -5.26
C ALA A 187 -10.48 -2.90 -5.49
N LYS A 188 -10.43 -2.39 -6.72
CA LYS A 188 -9.49 -1.34 -7.17
C LYS A 188 -10.15 0.02 -7.06
#